data_81454f108b34dbe59d3ba1feef3461da
#
_entry.id   81454f108b34dbe59d3ba1feef3461da
#
_cell.length_a   1.000
_cell.length_b   1.000
_cell.length_c   1.000
_cell.angle_alpha   90.00
_cell.angle_beta   90.00
_cell.angle_gamma   90.00
#
_symmetry.space_group_name_H-M   'P 1'
#
loop_
_entity.id
_entity.type
_entity.pdbx_description
1 polymer ?
#
loop_
_entity_poly.entity_id
_entity_poly.type
_entity_poly.pdbx_seq_one_letter_code
_entity_poly.pdbx_strand_id
1 'polypeptide(L)'
;MRSILENIDINAMIAALNETLFMTLISLIFAVILGMVLGIAIYLTQDDGLYPNLIVNKILNLIVNVFRAVPYIILVFLLIPLTTFLVGSMLGAKAALPSLILSSAPFYGRMVMIALNEVDGGTIEASKAMGASNVQIITKVLIPEAKPALISSITVMSISLVGYTAMAGAIGAGGLGNLSLIHISEPTRPRLIS
;
A
#
# COMPACT_ATOMS: atom_id res chain seq x y z
N MET A 1 18.67 -34.16 6.43
CA MET A 1 18.73 -32.75 6.80
C MET A 1 19.91 -31.98 6.17
N ARG A 2 21.12 -32.53 6.09
CA ARG A 2 22.25 -31.86 5.43
C ARG A 2 22.05 -31.60 3.93
N SER A 3 21.39 -32.46 3.21
CA SER A 3 21.18 -32.34 1.72
C SER A 3 20.20 -31.19 1.33
N ILE A 4 19.36 -30.72 2.23
CA ILE A 4 18.41 -29.62 1.96
C ILE A 4 19.14 -28.28 2.06
N LEU A 5 20.12 -28.17 2.96
CA LEU A 5 20.88 -26.93 3.16
C LEU A 5 21.97 -26.70 2.09
N GLU A 6 22.43 -27.75 1.43
CA GLU A 6 23.45 -27.68 0.35
C GLU A 6 22.88 -27.11 -0.98
N ASN A 7 21.56 -27.12 -1.16
CA ASN A 7 20.90 -26.67 -2.38
C ASN A 7 20.30 -25.24 -2.26
N ILE A 8 20.50 -24.56 -1.13
CA ILE A 8 20.01 -23.19 -0.96
C ILE A 8 21.02 -22.23 -1.58
N ASP A 9 20.66 -21.61 -2.69
CA ASP A 9 21.43 -20.49 -3.24
C ASP A 9 21.22 -19.25 -2.40
N ILE A 10 22.14 -19.02 -1.45
CA ILE A 10 22.10 -17.86 -0.53
C ILE A 10 22.15 -16.55 -1.32
N ASN A 11 22.87 -16.50 -2.46
CA ASN A 11 22.95 -15.29 -3.27
C ASN A 11 21.60 -14.97 -3.93
N ALA A 12 20.91 -15.98 -4.46
CA ALA A 12 19.57 -15.83 -5.01
C ALA A 12 18.56 -15.39 -3.92
N MET A 13 18.68 -15.93 -2.71
CA MET A 13 17.83 -15.54 -1.59
C MET A 13 18.04 -14.07 -1.15
N ILE A 14 19.30 -13.63 -1.07
CA ILE A 14 19.64 -12.22 -0.73
C ILE A 14 19.15 -11.30 -1.85
N ALA A 15 19.33 -11.66 -3.12
CA ALA A 15 18.82 -10.87 -4.24
C ALA A 15 17.30 -10.74 -4.18
N ALA A 16 16.57 -11.84 -3.98
CA ALA A 16 15.12 -11.86 -3.85
C ALA A 16 14.63 -11.04 -2.63
N LEU A 17 15.34 -11.10 -1.50
CA LEU A 17 15.04 -10.28 -0.32
C LEU A 17 15.18 -8.79 -0.64
N ASN A 18 16.27 -8.40 -1.30
CA ASN A 18 16.50 -7.00 -1.69
C ASN A 18 15.42 -6.48 -2.65
N GLU A 19 14.99 -7.30 -3.62
CA GLU A 19 13.88 -6.94 -4.51
C GLU A 19 12.56 -6.77 -3.75
N THR A 20 12.26 -7.67 -2.81
CA THR A 20 11.05 -7.55 -1.98
C THR A 20 11.10 -6.29 -1.10
N LEU A 21 12.23 -6.02 -0.45
CA LEU A 21 12.41 -4.82 0.35
C LEU A 21 12.29 -3.55 -0.49
N PHE A 22 12.91 -3.52 -1.68
CA PHE A 22 12.80 -2.43 -2.62
C PHE A 22 11.34 -2.14 -3.00
N MET A 23 10.60 -3.19 -3.43
CA MET A 23 9.18 -3.06 -3.78
C MET A 23 8.36 -2.56 -2.60
N THR A 24 8.55 -3.14 -1.42
CA THR A 24 7.80 -2.78 -0.21
C THR A 24 8.08 -1.35 0.22
N LEU A 25 9.34 -0.96 0.39
CA LEU A 25 9.71 0.35 0.92
C LEU A 25 9.33 1.49 -0.01
N ILE A 26 9.61 1.35 -1.31
CA ILE A 26 9.27 2.39 -2.29
C ILE A 26 7.75 2.52 -2.39
N SER A 27 7.02 1.41 -2.50
CA SER A 27 5.55 1.46 -2.57
C SER A 27 4.94 2.00 -1.28
N LEU A 28 5.50 1.67 -0.11
CA LEU A 28 5.05 2.19 1.18
C LEU A 28 5.15 3.72 1.24
N ILE A 29 6.29 4.29 0.86
CA ILE A 29 6.51 5.74 0.89
C ILE A 29 5.46 6.45 0.02
N PHE A 30 5.32 6.03 -1.24
CA PHE A 30 4.36 6.66 -2.14
C PHE A 30 2.90 6.43 -1.72
N ALA A 31 2.57 5.23 -1.24
CA ALA A 31 1.22 4.92 -0.77
C ALA A 31 0.85 5.73 0.49
N VAL A 32 1.80 5.96 1.41
CA VAL A 32 1.58 6.83 2.58
C VAL A 32 1.32 8.26 2.15
N ILE A 33 2.13 8.82 1.26
CA ILE A 33 1.95 10.19 0.78
C ILE A 33 0.60 10.35 0.08
N LEU A 34 0.31 9.51 -0.91
CA LEU A 34 -0.93 9.59 -1.68
C LEU A 34 -2.16 9.28 -0.83
N GLY A 35 -2.07 8.25 0.01
CA GLY A 35 -3.17 7.86 0.89
C GLY A 35 -3.44 8.90 1.99
N MET A 36 -2.41 9.57 2.52
CA MET A 36 -2.58 10.68 3.45
C MET A 36 -3.39 11.81 2.80
N VAL A 37 -3.01 12.22 1.59
CA VAL A 37 -3.74 13.26 0.84
C VAL A 37 -5.18 12.83 0.58
N LEU A 38 -5.40 11.59 0.12
CA LEU A 38 -6.74 11.04 -0.14
C LEU A 38 -7.59 10.99 1.14
N GLY A 39 -7.05 10.47 2.23
CA GLY A 39 -7.77 10.33 3.50
C GLY A 39 -8.15 11.68 4.11
N ILE A 40 -7.23 12.64 4.11
CA ILE A 40 -7.50 14.01 4.55
C ILE A 40 -8.57 14.65 3.64
N ALA A 41 -8.46 14.52 2.32
CA ALA A 41 -9.43 15.08 1.40
C ALA A 41 -10.85 14.51 1.62
N ILE A 42 -10.96 13.19 1.85
CA ILE A 42 -12.24 12.55 2.17
C ILE A 42 -12.80 13.10 3.49
N TYR A 43 -11.98 13.14 4.53
CA TYR A 43 -12.40 13.64 5.84
C TYR A 43 -12.89 15.10 5.77
N LEU A 44 -12.13 15.97 5.11
CA LEU A 44 -12.45 17.39 5.02
C LEU A 44 -13.73 17.69 4.23
N THR A 45 -14.07 16.83 3.28
CA THR A 45 -15.24 16.99 2.40
C THR A 45 -16.51 16.32 2.91
N GLN A 46 -16.49 15.65 4.08
CA GLN A 46 -17.67 15.10 4.76
C GLN A 46 -18.66 16.21 5.13
N ASP A 47 -19.91 15.83 5.41
CA ASP A 47 -20.98 16.77 5.74
C ASP A 47 -20.62 17.63 6.97
N ASP A 48 -19.99 17.03 7.98
CA ASP A 48 -19.51 17.70 9.19
C ASP A 48 -18.05 18.16 9.10
N GLY A 49 -17.44 18.07 7.92
CA GLY A 49 -16.04 18.39 7.67
C GLY A 49 -15.76 19.90 7.71
N LEU A 50 -14.47 20.27 7.62
CA LEU A 50 -14.04 21.66 7.57
C LEU A 50 -14.33 22.35 6.22
N TYR A 51 -14.50 21.58 5.15
CA TYR A 51 -14.82 22.04 3.79
C TYR A 51 -15.88 21.13 3.16
N PRO A 52 -17.13 21.12 3.67
CA PRO A 52 -18.15 20.17 3.24
C PRO A 52 -18.44 20.30 1.75
N ASN A 53 -18.30 19.18 1.02
CA ASN A 53 -18.62 19.08 -0.40
C ASN A 53 -19.06 17.66 -0.74
N LEU A 54 -20.37 17.45 -0.78
CA LEU A 54 -20.97 16.13 -1.00
C LEU A 54 -20.56 15.48 -2.32
N ILE A 55 -20.40 16.27 -3.39
CA ILE A 55 -20.04 15.75 -4.71
C ILE A 55 -18.60 15.23 -4.70
N VAL A 56 -17.66 16.05 -4.21
CA VAL A 56 -16.25 15.67 -4.11
C VAL A 56 -16.08 14.47 -3.18
N ASN A 57 -16.75 14.47 -2.03
CA ASN A 57 -16.71 13.37 -1.08
C ASN A 57 -17.19 12.05 -1.70
N LYS A 58 -18.33 12.06 -2.42
CA LYS A 58 -18.86 10.87 -3.11
C LYS A 58 -17.89 10.36 -4.17
N ILE A 59 -17.27 11.23 -4.95
CA ILE A 59 -16.30 10.83 -5.99
C ILE A 59 -15.07 10.20 -5.35
N LEU A 60 -14.49 10.84 -4.33
CA LEU A 60 -13.32 10.31 -3.63
C LEU A 60 -13.61 8.97 -2.97
N ASN A 61 -14.74 8.83 -2.29
CA ASN A 61 -15.15 7.57 -1.69
C ASN A 61 -15.40 6.50 -2.75
N LEU A 62 -16.00 6.84 -3.90
CA LEU A 62 -16.20 5.91 -5.01
C LEU A 62 -14.85 5.37 -5.52
N ILE A 63 -13.89 6.26 -5.78
CA ILE A 63 -12.54 5.89 -6.23
C ILE A 63 -11.90 4.93 -5.21
N VAL A 64 -11.84 5.32 -3.94
CA VAL A 64 -11.24 4.52 -2.88
C VAL A 64 -11.92 3.15 -2.75
N ASN A 65 -13.24 3.11 -2.81
CA ASN A 65 -14.00 1.86 -2.67
C ASN A 65 -13.80 0.93 -3.87
N VAL A 66 -13.76 1.46 -5.10
CA VAL A 66 -13.50 0.68 -6.33
C VAL A 66 -12.12 0.03 -6.26
N PHE A 67 -11.07 0.80 -5.98
CA PHE A 67 -9.71 0.24 -5.89
C PHE A 67 -9.57 -0.80 -4.78
N ARG A 68 -10.27 -0.65 -3.65
CA ARG A 68 -10.26 -1.61 -2.54
C ARG A 68 -11.11 -2.86 -2.79
N ALA A 69 -12.12 -2.76 -3.64
CA ALA A 69 -12.98 -3.89 -4.00
C ALA A 69 -12.30 -4.84 -4.99
N VAL A 70 -11.35 -4.35 -5.80
CA VAL A 70 -10.65 -5.17 -6.79
C VAL A 70 -9.52 -5.95 -6.10
N PRO A 71 -9.49 -7.29 -6.19
CA PRO A 71 -8.37 -8.09 -5.71
C PRO A 71 -7.05 -7.65 -6.37
N TYR A 72 -5.97 -7.57 -5.56
CA TYR A 72 -4.68 -7.07 -6.05
C TYR A 72 -4.19 -7.76 -7.33
N ILE A 73 -4.35 -9.08 -7.41
CA ILE A 73 -3.93 -9.84 -8.59
C ILE A 73 -4.63 -9.37 -9.87
N ILE A 74 -5.92 -9.03 -9.79
CA ILE A 74 -6.68 -8.51 -10.93
C ILE A 74 -6.22 -7.08 -11.26
N LEU A 75 -5.97 -6.28 -10.23
CA LEU A 75 -5.50 -4.90 -10.40
C LEU A 75 -4.15 -4.83 -11.13
N VAL A 76 -3.23 -5.76 -10.85
CA VAL A 76 -1.94 -5.84 -11.56
C VAL A 76 -2.17 -6.02 -13.05
N PHE A 77 -3.02 -6.98 -13.46
CA PHE A 77 -3.31 -7.21 -14.88
C PHE A 77 -3.99 -6.01 -15.54
N LEU A 78 -4.92 -5.37 -14.84
CA LEU A 78 -5.61 -4.18 -15.34
C LEU A 78 -4.64 -3.01 -15.55
N LEU A 79 -3.60 -2.91 -14.72
CA LEU A 79 -2.63 -1.82 -14.76
C LEU A 79 -1.41 -2.11 -15.67
N ILE A 80 -1.34 -3.25 -16.37
CA ILE A 80 -0.26 -3.56 -17.30
C ILE A 80 -0.03 -2.43 -18.32
N PRO A 81 -1.07 -1.87 -18.99
CA PRO A 81 -0.85 -0.78 -19.96
C PRO A 81 -0.22 0.46 -19.31
N LEU A 82 -0.69 0.83 -18.12
CA LEU A 82 -0.14 1.95 -17.35
C LEU A 82 1.30 1.67 -16.91
N THR A 83 1.56 0.48 -16.42
CA THR A 83 2.89 0.05 -15.98
C THR A 83 3.89 0.07 -17.13
N THR A 84 3.52 -0.48 -18.29
CA THR A 84 4.36 -0.49 -19.49
C THR A 84 4.65 0.93 -19.98
N PHE A 85 3.65 1.82 -19.92
CA PHE A 85 3.83 3.23 -20.28
C PHE A 85 4.80 3.96 -19.33
N LEU A 86 4.71 3.72 -18.03
CA LEU A 86 5.52 4.42 -17.01
C LEU A 86 6.94 3.84 -16.87
N VAL A 87 7.08 2.53 -16.97
CA VAL A 87 8.33 1.80 -16.62
C VAL A 87 9.02 1.22 -17.85
N GLY A 88 8.29 1.07 -18.97
CA GLY A 88 8.81 0.46 -20.19
C GLY A 88 8.90 -1.07 -20.16
N SER A 89 8.46 -1.72 -19.07
CA SER A 89 8.48 -3.18 -18.88
C SER A 89 7.26 -3.64 -18.12
N MET A 90 6.85 -4.89 -18.34
CA MET A 90 5.79 -5.56 -17.57
C MET A 90 6.37 -6.45 -16.46
N LEU A 91 7.67 -6.71 -16.48
CA LEU A 91 8.35 -7.67 -15.59
C LEU A 91 9.41 -6.97 -14.74
N GLY A 92 9.67 -7.56 -13.55
CA GLY A 92 10.67 -7.09 -12.61
C GLY A 92 10.13 -6.18 -11.51
N ALA A 93 10.92 -5.97 -10.48
CA ALA A 93 10.55 -5.25 -9.26
C ALA A 93 10.06 -3.81 -9.51
N LYS A 94 10.63 -3.12 -10.50
CA LYS A 94 10.21 -1.76 -10.88
C LYS A 94 8.82 -1.75 -11.52
N ALA A 95 8.51 -2.77 -12.31
CA ALA A 95 7.21 -2.90 -12.97
C ALA A 95 6.05 -3.13 -11.98
N ALA A 96 6.32 -3.73 -10.82
CA ALA A 96 5.31 -3.92 -9.78
C ALA A 96 4.94 -2.62 -9.03
N LEU A 97 5.80 -1.60 -9.01
CA LEU A 97 5.59 -0.39 -8.20
C LEU A 97 4.26 0.33 -8.48
N PRO A 98 3.86 0.61 -9.74
CA PRO A 98 2.60 1.30 -10.00
C PRO A 98 1.38 0.58 -9.43
N SER A 99 1.30 -0.74 -9.61
CA SER A 99 0.19 -1.54 -9.10
C SER A 99 0.19 -1.63 -7.57
N LEU A 100 1.36 -1.78 -6.94
CA LEU A 100 1.51 -1.79 -5.48
C LEU A 100 1.09 -0.45 -4.88
N ILE A 101 1.51 0.68 -5.46
CA ILE A 101 1.16 2.01 -4.99
C ILE A 101 -0.34 2.28 -5.14
N LEU A 102 -0.90 2.00 -6.32
CA LEU A 102 -2.31 2.27 -6.61
C LEU A 102 -3.28 1.37 -5.84
N SER A 103 -2.87 0.18 -5.44
CA SER A 103 -3.68 -0.67 -4.55
C SER A 103 -3.60 -0.22 -3.09
N SER A 104 -2.42 0.20 -2.64
CA SER A 104 -2.16 0.49 -1.23
C SER A 104 -2.55 1.91 -0.83
N ALA A 105 -2.44 2.90 -1.72
CA ALA A 105 -2.79 4.29 -1.42
C ALA A 105 -4.28 4.48 -1.05
N PRO A 106 -5.27 3.91 -1.77
CA PRO A 106 -6.67 3.96 -1.37
C PRO A 106 -6.95 3.22 -0.06
N PHE A 107 -6.26 2.11 0.18
CA PHE A 107 -6.36 1.38 1.45
C PHE A 107 -5.90 2.26 2.61
N TYR A 108 -4.70 2.85 2.52
CA TYR A 108 -4.20 3.76 3.55
C TYR A 108 -5.04 5.01 3.69
N GLY A 109 -5.52 5.59 2.59
CA GLY A 109 -6.41 6.76 2.61
C GLY A 109 -7.70 6.50 3.41
N ARG A 110 -8.26 5.31 3.32
CA ARG A 110 -9.41 4.91 4.15
C ARG A 110 -9.05 4.82 5.63
N MET A 111 -7.87 4.27 5.96
CA MET A 111 -7.41 4.20 7.34
C MET A 111 -7.14 5.59 7.93
N VAL A 112 -6.56 6.50 7.13
CA VAL A 112 -6.37 7.91 7.50
C VAL A 112 -7.70 8.59 7.81
N MET A 113 -8.69 8.44 6.93
CA MET A 113 -10.03 9.01 7.16
C MET A 113 -10.64 8.49 8.48
N ILE A 114 -10.53 7.19 8.76
CA ILE A 114 -11.01 6.59 10.01
C ILE A 114 -10.27 7.20 11.21
N ALA A 115 -8.95 7.28 11.17
CA ALA A 115 -8.13 7.84 12.23
C ALA A 115 -8.46 9.31 12.54
N LEU A 116 -8.78 10.10 11.50
CA LEU A 116 -9.19 11.50 11.68
C LEU A 116 -10.60 11.63 12.25
N ASN A 117 -11.50 10.69 11.95
CA ASN A 117 -12.85 10.65 12.53
C ASN A 117 -12.87 10.24 14.02
N GLU A 118 -11.81 9.63 14.53
CA GLU A 118 -11.66 9.26 15.94
C GLU A 118 -11.21 10.44 16.82
N VAL A 119 -10.78 11.55 16.21
CA VAL A 119 -10.39 12.76 16.94
C VAL A 119 -11.64 13.40 17.56
N ASP A 120 -11.54 13.79 18.84
CA ASP A 120 -12.66 14.37 19.57
C ASP A 120 -13.16 15.69 18.93
N GLY A 121 -14.44 15.73 18.58
CA GLY A 121 -15.09 16.88 18.00
C GLY A 121 -15.05 18.13 18.89
N GLY A 122 -15.07 17.94 20.21
CA GLY A 122 -14.97 19.05 21.18
C GLY A 122 -13.63 19.78 21.06
N THR A 123 -12.54 19.08 20.79
CA THR A 123 -11.22 19.69 20.56
C THR A 123 -11.22 20.55 19.29
N ILE A 124 -11.92 20.10 18.24
CA ILE A 124 -12.07 20.85 16.99
C ILE A 124 -12.91 22.10 17.20
N GLU A 125 -14.05 21.99 17.90
CA GLU A 125 -14.94 23.11 18.20
C GLU A 125 -14.27 24.16 19.10
N ALA A 126 -13.54 23.73 20.14
CA ALA A 126 -12.77 24.61 21.00
C ALA A 126 -11.71 25.39 20.20
N SER A 127 -11.02 24.70 19.27
CA SER A 127 -10.02 25.33 18.40
C SER A 127 -10.65 26.39 17.47
N LYS A 128 -11.85 26.10 16.91
CA LYS A 128 -12.61 27.07 16.12
C LYS A 128 -13.03 28.28 16.97
N ALA A 129 -13.51 28.05 18.19
CA ALA A 129 -13.91 29.13 19.13
C ALA A 129 -12.74 30.05 19.50
N MET A 130 -11.51 29.51 19.55
CA MET A 130 -10.28 30.30 19.76
C MET A 130 -9.79 31.02 18.50
N GLY A 131 -10.51 30.93 17.38
CA GLY A 131 -10.17 31.62 16.13
C GLY A 131 -9.10 30.90 15.28
N ALA A 132 -8.87 29.61 15.50
CA ALA A 132 -7.93 28.85 14.67
C ALA A 132 -8.47 28.73 13.23
N SER A 133 -7.58 28.96 12.24
CA SER A 133 -7.92 28.70 10.83
C SER A 133 -8.03 27.20 10.55
N ASN A 134 -8.78 26.84 9.49
CA ASN A 134 -8.91 25.42 9.11
C ASN A 134 -7.56 24.72 8.89
N VAL A 135 -6.57 25.41 8.32
CA VAL A 135 -5.23 24.87 8.14
C VAL A 135 -4.55 24.62 9.48
N GLN A 136 -4.73 25.52 10.45
CA GLN A 136 -4.19 25.33 11.80
C GLN A 136 -4.87 24.15 12.50
N ILE A 137 -6.17 23.98 12.35
CA ILE A 137 -6.91 22.84 12.89
C ILE A 137 -6.37 21.52 12.30
N ILE A 138 -6.20 21.45 10.98
CA ILE A 138 -5.67 20.26 10.31
C ILE A 138 -4.25 19.91 10.81
N THR A 139 -3.35 20.90 10.78
CA THR A 139 -1.93 20.64 11.01
C THR A 139 -1.52 20.59 12.49
N LYS A 140 -2.22 21.32 13.35
CA LYS A 140 -1.85 21.46 14.78
C LYS A 140 -2.78 20.67 15.72
N VAL A 141 -3.94 20.23 15.25
CA VAL A 141 -4.91 19.48 16.05
C VAL A 141 -5.15 18.11 15.46
N LEU A 142 -5.77 18.01 14.27
CA LEU A 142 -6.20 16.75 13.69
C LEU A 142 -5.04 15.76 13.45
N ILE A 143 -4.01 16.19 12.72
CA ILE A 143 -2.88 15.29 12.39
C ILE A 143 -2.09 14.89 13.65
N PRO A 144 -1.73 15.79 14.58
CA PRO A 144 -1.04 15.41 15.80
C PRO A 144 -1.86 14.48 16.70
N GLU A 145 -3.16 14.71 16.84
CA GLU A 145 -4.02 13.90 17.68
C GLU A 145 -4.29 12.52 17.09
N ALA A 146 -4.48 12.43 15.77
CA ALA A 146 -4.61 11.16 15.05
C ALA A 146 -3.28 10.40 14.86
N LYS A 147 -2.12 10.99 15.20
CA LYS A 147 -0.79 10.43 14.94
C LYS A 147 -0.61 8.97 15.39
N PRO A 148 -1.04 8.54 16.58
CA PRO A 148 -0.91 7.14 17.01
C PRO A 148 -1.66 6.18 16.08
N ALA A 149 -2.89 6.52 15.68
CA ALA A 149 -3.71 5.71 14.77
C ALA A 149 -3.14 5.72 13.35
N LEU A 150 -2.59 6.85 12.89
CA LEU A 150 -1.92 6.95 11.59
C LEU A 150 -0.68 6.06 11.53
N ILE A 151 0.16 6.01 12.58
CA ILE A 151 1.34 5.15 12.65
C ILE A 151 0.92 3.67 12.66
N SER A 152 -0.09 3.31 13.46
CA SER A 152 -0.63 1.96 13.49
C SER A 152 -1.13 1.52 12.11
N SER A 153 -1.79 2.41 11.39
CA SER A 153 -2.28 2.16 10.03
C SER A 153 -1.16 1.92 9.02
N ILE A 154 -0.01 2.62 9.15
CA ILE A 154 1.19 2.36 8.33
C ILE A 154 1.70 0.93 8.57
N THR A 155 1.72 0.47 9.82
CA THR A 155 2.14 -0.89 10.16
C THR A 155 1.24 -1.93 9.49
N VAL A 156 -0.09 -1.78 9.59
CA VAL A 156 -1.06 -2.67 8.94
C VAL A 156 -0.87 -2.69 7.42
N MET A 157 -0.68 -1.50 6.80
CA MET A 157 -0.43 -1.39 5.37
C MET A 157 0.89 -2.05 4.97
N SER A 158 1.95 -1.92 5.77
CA SER A 158 3.26 -2.55 5.50
C SER A 158 3.15 -4.07 5.43
N ILE A 159 2.41 -4.68 6.35
CA ILE A 159 2.15 -6.12 6.36
C ILE A 159 1.37 -6.53 5.09
N SER A 160 0.35 -5.77 4.73
CA SER A 160 -0.44 -6.03 3.52
C SER A 160 0.42 -5.92 2.24
N LEU A 161 1.30 -4.92 2.19
CA LEU A 161 2.24 -4.73 1.06
C LEU A 161 3.18 -5.93 0.88
N VAL A 162 3.71 -6.51 1.96
CA VAL A 162 4.53 -7.73 1.87
C VAL A 162 3.74 -8.86 1.21
N GLY A 163 2.46 -9.04 1.56
CA GLY A 163 1.58 -9.99 0.89
C GLY A 163 1.38 -9.69 -0.60
N TYR A 164 1.21 -8.42 -0.96
CA TYR A 164 1.08 -8.00 -2.36
C TYR A 164 2.38 -8.20 -3.15
N THR A 165 3.55 -7.95 -2.56
CA THR A 165 4.84 -8.22 -3.24
C THR A 165 5.04 -9.69 -3.50
N ALA A 166 4.57 -10.58 -2.61
CA ALA A 166 4.60 -12.02 -2.85
C ALA A 166 3.72 -12.41 -4.05
N MET A 167 2.51 -11.83 -4.16
CA MET A 167 1.63 -12.04 -5.31
C MET A 167 2.22 -11.46 -6.61
N ALA A 168 2.82 -10.26 -6.54
CA ALA A 168 3.53 -9.66 -7.67
C ALA A 168 4.69 -10.55 -8.15
N GLY A 169 5.44 -11.13 -7.21
CA GLY A 169 6.51 -12.09 -7.50
C GLY A 169 6.03 -13.29 -8.29
N ALA A 170 4.84 -13.80 -7.97
CA ALA A 170 4.21 -14.92 -8.67
C ALA A 170 3.93 -14.64 -10.16
N ILE A 171 3.78 -13.39 -10.55
CA ILE A 171 3.50 -12.95 -11.92
C ILE A 171 4.69 -12.27 -12.61
N GLY A 172 5.90 -12.46 -12.07
CA GLY A 172 7.15 -12.03 -12.72
C GLY A 172 7.77 -10.74 -12.21
N ALA A 173 7.33 -10.24 -11.05
CA ALA A 173 7.97 -9.07 -10.41
C ALA A 173 9.32 -9.40 -9.74
N GLY A 174 9.66 -10.69 -9.58
CA GLY A 174 10.83 -11.10 -8.80
C GLY A 174 10.55 -11.20 -7.30
N GLY A 175 11.58 -11.08 -6.48
CA GLY A 175 11.48 -11.11 -5.03
C GLY A 175 11.23 -12.51 -4.44
N LEU A 176 10.99 -12.55 -3.12
CA LEU A 176 10.78 -13.80 -2.37
C LEU A 176 9.56 -14.60 -2.88
N GLY A 177 8.53 -13.94 -3.40
CA GLY A 177 7.36 -14.58 -3.97
C GLY A 177 7.72 -15.44 -5.20
N ASN A 178 8.55 -14.92 -6.09
CA ASN A 178 9.04 -15.65 -7.26
C ASN A 178 9.96 -16.80 -6.83
N LEU A 179 10.88 -16.54 -5.92
CA LEU A 179 11.80 -17.58 -5.41
C LEU A 179 11.03 -18.74 -4.77
N SER A 180 9.99 -18.46 -4.00
CA SER A 180 9.12 -19.48 -3.39
C SER A 180 8.46 -20.35 -4.46
N LEU A 181 7.94 -19.75 -5.55
CA LEU A 181 7.32 -20.51 -6.64
C LEU A 181 8.31 -21.39 -7.39
N ILE A 182 9.53 -20.90 -7.65
CA ILE A 182 10.57 -21.68 -8.32
C ILE A 182 10.87 -22.94 -7.50
N HIS A 183 11.05 -22.81 -6.19
CA HIS A 183 11.35 -23.96 -5.32
C HIS A 183 10.16 -24.93 -5.16
N ILE A 184 8.91 -24.44 -5.17
CA ILE A 184 7.72 -25.29 -5.11
C ILE A 184 7.48 -26.01 -6.45
N SER A 185 7.75 -25.32 -7.57
CA SER A 185 7.49 -25.84 -8.91
C SER A 185 8.64 -26.67 -9.47
N GLU A 186 9.82 -26.60 -8.85
CA GLU A 186 10.95 -27.46 -9.25
C GLU A 186 10.61 -28.91 -8.83
N PRO A 187 10.23 -29.78 -9.79
CA PRO A 187 10.00 -31.18 -9.45
C PRO A 187 11.33 -31.70 -8.93
N THR A 188 11.33 -32.26 -7.73
CA THR A 188 12.39 -33.15 -7.27
C THR A 188 12.69 -34.10 -8.45
N ARG A 189 13.71 -33.80 -9.25
CA ARG A 189 14.14 -34.71 -10.30
C ARG A 189 14.42 -36.04 -9.63
N PRO A 190 13.66 -37.11 -9.91
CA PRO A 190 14.07 -38.42 -9.48
C PRO A 190 15.44 -38.61 -10.12
N ARG A 191 16.49 -38.73 -9.33
CA ARG A 191 17.76 -39.24 -9.85
C ARG A 191 17.42 -40.60 -10.43
N LEU A 192 17.37 -40.67 -11.75
CA LEU A 192 17.40 -41.93 -12.44
C LEU A 192 18.69 -42.59 -11.97
N ILE A 193 18.54 -43.55 -11.06
CA ILE A 193 19.60 -44.46 -10.65
C ILE A 193 19.85 -45.32 -11.88
N SER A 194 20.90 -45.00 -12.61
CA SER A 194 21.52 -45.87 -13.60
C SER A 194 22.54 -46.77 -12.92
#